data_ce2faa6f375c02ae18ffca9f836f7f8d
#
_entry.id   ce2faa6f375c02ae18ffca9f836f7f8d
#
_cell.length_a   1.000
_cell.length_b   1.000
_cell.length_c   1.000
_cell.angle_alpha   90.00
_cell.angle_beta   90.00
_cell.angle_gamma   90.00
#
_symmetry.space_group_name_H-M   'P 1'
#
loop_
_entity.id
_entity.type
_entity.pdbx_description
1 polymer ?
#
loop_
_entity_poly.entity_id
_entity_poly.type
_entity_poly.pdbx_seq_one_letter_code
_entity_poly.pdbx_strand_id
1 'polypeptide(L)'
;MYLPADRVIVSSERYTASEIAELSGVEEDFLIAARRAMGLPIPEHDEALYTEAELESARTTHIARAAGLSDDELLDLMRVLGRSLSQVAETLRALPLRLVLEPGMSEPELANRYAQAAGALYPLVSPLLESVLALHLKHATQSTVVSELERSGGKLPGSREVTVCFADLVGFTRLGEEVAPDELGRLAVRLEELAGDVAEPPVRLVKTIGDAAMLASPQPEPLLNAALRLIDAADAAGEDFPQLRAGAALGQALPRAGDWFGRPVNLASRITAVARPSSLLVERELRESVEGPYRWSFAGERRLKGIRGAVPLFRARREDAAPT
;
A
#
# COMPACT_ATOMS: atom_id res chain seq x y z
N MET A 1 2.73 -4.95 -32.48
CA MET A 1 1.58 -4.28 -33.12
C MET A 1 1.37 -2.98 -32.32
N TYR A 2 1.82 -1.84 -32.87
CA TYR A 2 1.66 -0.55 -32.18
C TYR A 2 0.20 -0.13 -32.20
N LEU A 3 -0.37 0.09 -31.01
CA LEU A 3 -1.69 0.67 -30.89
C LEU A 3 -1.63 2.20 -31.08
N PRO A 4 -2.67 2.86 -31.63
CA PRO A 4 -2.69 4.33 -31.77
C PRO A 4 -2.41 5.08 -30.45
N ALA A 5 -2.73 4.48 -29.32
CA ALA A 5 -2.48 5.02 -27.98
C ALA A 5 -1.00 5.04 -27.59
N ASP A 6 -0.17 4.13 -28.11
CA ASP A 6 1.25 4.06 -27.76
C ASP A 6 2.00 5.35 -28.10
N ARG A 7 1.61 6.00 -29.21
CA ARG A 7 2.20 7.28 -29.65
C ARG A 7 1.87 8.47 -28.75
N VAL A 8 0.87 8.32 -27.92
CA VAL A 8 0.38 9.40 -27.02
C VAL A 8 0.99 9.26 -25.64
N ILE A 9 1.35 8.04 -25.24
CA ILE A 9 1.74 7.71 -23.87
C ILE A 9 3.24 7.87 -23.67
N VAL A 10 4.05 7.40 -24.61
CA VAL A 10 5.53 7.35 -24.48
C VAL A 10 6.20 7.90 -25.71
N SER A 11 7.29 8.65 -25.51
CA SER A 11 8.23 8.96 -26.59
C SER A 11 8.72 7.66 -27.21
N SER A 12 8.97 7.65 -28.54
CA SER A 12 9.44 6.45 -29.24
C SER A 12 10.69 5.87 -28.58
N GLU A 13 10.73 4.55 -28.45
CA GLU A 13 11.91 3.79 -28.08
C GLU A 13 13.04 4.09 -29.09
N ARG A 14 14.23 4.46 -28.60
CA ARG A 14 15.31 4.96 -29.43
C ARG A 14 16.68 4.43 -29.08
N TYR A 15 16.85 3.88 -27.86
CA TYR A 15 18.15 3.55 -27.32
C TYR A 15 18.20 2.08 -26.90
N THR A 16 19.36 1.48 -27.09
CA THR A 16 19.76 0.22 -26.47
C THR A 16 20.22 0.46 -25.02
N ALA A 17 20.36 -0.58 -24.22
CA ALA A 17 20.91 -0.49 -22.88
C ALA A 17 22.34 0.06 -22.89
N SER A 18 23.14 -0.35 -23.86
CA SER A 18 24.54 0.09 -24.04
C SER A 18 24.63 1.59 -24.35
N GLU A 19 23.78 2.10 -25.26
CA GLU A 19 23.72 3.53 -25.58
C GLU A 19 23.30 4.38 -24.36
N ILE A 20 22.31 3.92 -23.57
CA ILE A 20 21.95 4.61 -22.32
C ILE A 20 23.13 4.61 -21.34
N ALA A 21 23.85 3.49 -21.22
CA ALA A 21 25.02 3.41 -20.33
C ALA A 21 26.09 4.42 -20.72
N GLU A 22 26.43 4.51 -22.01
CA GLU A 22 27.40 5.50 -22.53
C GLU A 22 26.96 6.95 -22.30
N LEU A 23 25.66 7.25 -22.53
CA LEU A 23 25.13 8.62 -22.45
C LEU A 23 24.85 9.10 -21.03
N SER A 24 24.62 8.18 -20.08
CA SER A 24 24.27 8.49 -18.70
C SER A 24 25.41 8.30 -17.70
N GLY A 25 26.39 7.45 -18.03
CA GLY A 25 27.46 7.02 -17.11
C GLY A 25 26.98 6.01 -16.07
N VAL A 26 25.85 5.34 -16.31
CA VAL A 26 25.30 4.27 -15.46
C VAL A 26 25.55 2.93 -16.15
N GLU A 27 26.07 1.94 -15.45
CA GLU A 27 26.41 0.64 -15.99
C GLU A 27 25.15 -0.10 -16.52
N GLU A 28 25.31 -0.83 -17.62
CA GLU A 28 24.25 -1.58 -18.29
C GLU A 28 23.56 -2.58 -17.35
N ASP A 29 24.34 -3.30 -16.54
CA ASP A 29 23.82 -4.24 -15.54
C ASP A 29 22.87 -3.58 -14.54
N PHE A 30 23.18 -2.34 -14.13
CA PHE A 30 22.29 -1.60 -13.23
C PHE A 30 21.01 -1.15 -13.95
N LEU A 31 21.08 -0.72 -15.22
CA LEU A 31 19.90 -0.34 -16.00
C LEU A 31 18.93 -1.51 -16.14
N ILE A 32 19.46 -2.70 -16.42
CA ILE A 32 18.69 -3.95 -16.50
C ILE A 32 18.07 -4.29 -15.12
N ALA A 33 18.86 -4.19 -14.06
CA ALA A 33 18.37 -4.40 -12.69
C ALA A 33 17.27 -3.41 -12.30
N ALA A 34 17.40 -2.15 -12.71
CA ALA A 34 16.42 -1.09 -12.49
C ALA A 34 15.08 -1.36 -13.20
N ARG A 35 15.12 -1.75 -14.49
CA ARG A 35 13.90 -2.15 -15.23
C ARG A 35 13.22 -3.36 -14.58
N ARG A 36 14.01 -4.37 -14.17
CA ARG A 36 13.49 -5.53 -13.44
C ARG A 36 12.84 -5.13 -12.10
N ALA A 37 13.48 -4.22 -11.39
CA ALA A 37 12.95 -3.71 -10.13
C ALA A 37 11.62 -2.96 -10.32
N MET A 38 11.47 -2.21 -11.41
CA MET A 38 10.23 -1.50 -11.78
C MET A 38 9.16 -2.42 -12.38
N GLY A 39 9.47 -3.70 -12.69
CA GLY A 39 8.53 -4.61 -13.35
C GLY A 39 8.32 -4.31 -14.83
N LEU A 40 9.28 -3.65 -15.48
CA LEU A 40 9.24 -3.35 -16.90
C LEU A 40 9.89 -4.48 -17.75
N PRO A 41 9.55 -4.60 -19.05
CA PRO A 41 10.18 -5.56 -19.95
C PRO A 41 11.69 -5.35 -20.00
N ILE A 42 12.45 -6.46 -20.04
CA ILE A 42 13.89 -6.44 -20.16
C ILE A 42 14.23 -6.60 -21.64
N PRO A 43 15.04 -5.70 -22.26
CA PRO A 43 15.42 -5.79 -23.64
C PRO A 43 16.33 -6.99 -23.92
N GLU A 44 16.28 -7.53 -25.13
CA GLU A 44 17.35 -8.37 -25.67
C GLU A 44 18.60 -7.50 -25.94
N HIS A 45 19.77 -8.14 -26.12
CA HIS A 45 21.08 -7.45 -26.07
C HIS A 45 21.19 -6.21 -26.99
N ASP A 46 20.60 -6.24 -28.19
CA ASP A 46 20.67 -5.13 -29.16
C ASP A 46 19.30 -4.45 -29.40
N GLU A 47 18.33 -4.68 -28.51
CA GLU A 47 16.99 -4.14 -28.67
C GLU A 47 16.91 -2.70 -28.21
N ALA A 48 16.48 -1.79 -29.09
CA ALA A 48 16.24 -0.39 -28.76
C ALA A 48 14.88 -0.25 -28.05
N LEU A 49 14.85 -0.54 -26.75
CA LEU A 49 13.64 -0.55 -25.91
C LEU A 49 13.59 0.64 -24.93
N TYR A 50 14.66 1.42 -24.83
CA TYR A 50 14.74 2.55 -23.94
C TYR A 50 14.29 3.85 -24.60
N THR A 51 13.66 4.70 -23.80
CA THR A 51 13.12 6.00 -24.22
C THR A 51 14.01 7.15 -23.75
N GLU A 52 13.77 8.35 -24.29
CA GLU A 52 14.43 9.59 -23.83
C GLU A 52 14.17 9.84 -22.32
N ALA A 53 12.96 9.54 -21.83
CA ALA A 53 12.63 9.68 -20.41
C ALA A 53 13.47 8.74 -19.53
N GLU A 54 13.78 7.54 -20.02
CA GLU A 54 14.66 6.61 -19.30
C GLU A 54 16.12 7.04 -19.32
N LEU A 55 16.58 7.71 -20.40
CA LEU A 55 17.89 8.34 -20.40
C LEU A 55 18.00 9.44 -19.34
N GLU A 56 17.00 10.30 -19.22
CA GLU A 56 16.98 11.33 -18.18
C GLU A 56 16.88 10.73 -16.76
N SER A 57 16.14 9.64 -16.60
CA SER A 57 16.10 8.87 -15.35
C SER A 57 17.45 8.26 -14.98
N ALA A 58 18.17 7.73 -15.97
CA ALA A 58 19.52 7.18 -15.78
C ALA A 58 20.52 8.31 -15.39
N ARG A 59 20.45 9.48 -16.00
CA ARG A 59 21.26 10.67 -15.59
C ARG A 59 20.96 11.08 -14.16
N THR A 60 19.68 11.09 -13.77
CA THR A 60 19.26 11.38 -12.40
C THR A 60 19.81 10.33 -11.42
N THR A 61 19.83 9.05 -11.81
CA THR A 61 20.45 7.96 -11.04
C THR A 61 21.95 8.20 -10.83
N HIS A 62 22.67 8.62 -11.86
CA HIS A 62 24.09 8.96 -11.75
C HIS A 62 24.32 10.09 -10.72
N ILE A 63 23.50 11.15 -10.76
CA ILE A 63 23.55 12.26 -9.79
C ILE A 63 23.26 11.76 -8.37
N ALA A 64 22.27 10.90 -8.20
CA ALA A 64 21.89 10.35 -6.89
C ALA A 64 23.02 9.50 -6.29
N ARG A 65 23.73 8.71 -7.08
CA ARG A 65 24.94 7.99 -6.65
C ARG A 65 26.05 8.94 -6.21
N ALA A 66 26.29 10.00 -6.99
CA ALA A 66 27.26 11.02 -6.63
C ALA A 66 26.92 11.76 -5.30
N ALA A 67 25.62 11.83 -4.99
CA ALA A 67 25.13 12.36 -3.70
C ALA A 67 25.23 11.34 -2.55
N GLY A 68 25.67 10.09 -2.80
CA GLY A 68 25.94 9.08 -1.77
C GLY A 68 24.88 8.00 -1.61
N LEU A 69 23.86 7.92 -2.49
CA LEU A 69 22.90 6.83 -2.47
C LEU A 69 23.53 5.56 -3.05
N SER A 70 23.35 4.44 -2.34
CA SER A 70 23.79 3.11 -2.79
C SER A 70 22.86 2.53 -3.85
N ASP A 71 23.37 1.57 -4.63
CA ASP A 71 22.59 0.86 -5.63
C ASP A 71 21.39 0.13 -5.02
N ASP A 72 21.56 -0.47 -3.84
CA ASP A 72 20.48 -1.15 -3.13
C ASP A 72 19.34 -0.19 -2.75
N GLU A 73 19.67 1.02 -2.28
CA GLU A 73 18.68 2.05 -1.94
C GLU A 73 17.94 2.54 -3.20
N LEU A 74 18.66 2.73 -4.30
CA LEU A 74 18.07 3.13 -5.58
C LEU A 74 17.16 2.03 -6.13
N LEU A 75 17.58 0.77 -6.11
CA LEU A 75 16.76 -0.36 -6.55
C LEU A 75 15.54 -0.57 -5.64
N ASP A 76 15.65 -0.35 -4.34
CA ASP A 76 14.50 -0.39 -3.42
C ASP A 76 13.49 0.72 -3.77
N LEU A 77 13.95 1.93 -4.03
CA LEU A 77 13.09 3.03 -4.50
C LEU A 77 12.39 2.67 -5.81
N MET A 78 13.13 2.12 -6.78
CA MET A 78 12.58 1.72 -8.08
C MET A 78 11.53 0.60 -7.95
N ARG A 79 11.71 -0.35 -7.03
CA ARG A 79 10.69 -1.39 -6.73
C ARG A 79 9.40 -0.78 -6.18
N VAL A 80 9.51 0.22 -5.31
CA VAL A 80 8.34 0.93 -4.76
C VAL A 80 7.61 1.68 -5.86
N LEU A 81 8.34 2.48 -6.63
CA LEU A 81 7.79 3.25 -7.76
C LEU A 81 7.13 2.33 -8.78
N GLY A 82 7.82 1.28 -9.21
CA GLY A 82 7.29 0.32 -10.18
C GLY A 82 5.97 -0.31 -9.73
N ARG A 83 5.91 -0.78 -8.48
CA ARG A 83 4.70 -1.37 -7.91
C ARG A 83 3.56 -0.36 -7.81
N SER A 84 3.82 0.83 -7.27
CA SER A 84 2.80 1.84 -7.05
C SER A 84 2.28 2.41 -8.37
N LEU A 85 3.19 2.72 -9.29
CA LEU A 85 2.83 3.30 -10.58
C LEU A 85 2.20 2.29 -11.53
N SER A 86 2.49 0.98 -11.41
CA SER A 86 1.78 -0.03 -12.19
C SER A 86 0.29 -0.09 -11.81
N GLN A 87 -0.05 0.06 -10.52
CA GLN A 87 -1.44 0.13 -10.06
C GLN A 87 -2.13 1.40 -10.57
N VAL A 88 -1.42 2.54 -10.52
CA VAL A 88 -1.92 3.80 -11.09
C VAL A 88 -2.15 3.66 -12.60
N ALA A 89 -1.21 3.04 -13.32
CA ALA A 89 -1.31 2.82 -14.76
C ALA A 89 -2.50 1.92 -15.14
N GLU A 90 -2.75 0.84 -14.39
CA GLU A 90 -3.93 -0.01 -14.60
C GLU A 90 -5.24 0.77 -14.40
N THR A 91 -5.30 1.60 -13.37
CA THR A 91 -6.46 2.46 -13.10
C THR A 91 -6.65 3.47 -14.23
N LEU A 92 -5.58 4.15 -14.65
CA LEU A 92 -5.61 5.14 -15.73
C LEU A 92 -6.00 4.51 -17.07
N ARG A 93 -5.55 3.30 -17.36
CA ARG A 93 -5.90 2.56 -18.58
C ARG A 93 -7.41 2.33 -18.71
N ALA A 94 -8.10 2.12 -17.60
CA ALA A 94 -9.54 1.87 -17.58
C ALA A 94 -10.39 3.15 -17.80
N LEU A 95 -9.86 4.33 -17.46
CA LEU A 95 -10.64 5.59 -17.51
C LEU A 95 -11.05 5.98 -18.94
N PRO A 96 -10.15 6.08 -19.94
CA PRO A 96 -10.54 6.40 -21.31
C PRO A 96 -11.57 5.39 -21.86
N LEU A 97 -11.38 4.10 -21.55
CA LEU A 97 -12.28 3.05 -22.02
C LEU A 97 -13.70 3.25 -21.51
N ARG A 98 -13.87 3.60 -20.23
CA ARG A 98 -15.19 3.90 -19.64
C ARG A 98 -15.89 5.10 -20.29
N LEU A 99 -15.11 6.08 -20.78
CA LEU A 99 -15.66 7.29 -21.41
C LEU A 99 -16.11 7.07 -22.84
N VAL A 100 -15.51 6.12 -23.57
CA VAL A 100 -15.69 5.99 -25.01
C VAL A 100 -16.39 4.69 -25.44
N LEU A 101 -16.53 3.70 -24.55
CA LEU A 101 -17.12 2.41 -24.88
C LEU A 101 -18.63 2.53 -25.10
N GLU A 102 -19.09 2.24 -26.31
CA GLU A 102 -20.50 2.19 -26.68
C GLU A 102 -20.84 0.80 -27.29
N PRO A 103 -22.03 0.24 -27.05
CA PRO A 103 -22.45 -1.02 -27.65
C PRO A 103 -22.44 -0.97 -29.19
N GLY A 104 -21.84 -1.99 -29.82
CA GLY A 104 -21.84 -2.11 -31.29
C GLY A 104 -20.73 -1.34 -32.02
N MET A 105 -19.83 -0.68 -31.28
CA MET A 105 -18.66 0.01 -31.84
C MET A 105 -17.69 -0.97 -32.48
N SER A 106 -17.11 -0.61 -33.62
CA SER A 106 -16.04 -1.40 -34.25
C SER A 106 -14.70 -1.24 -33.53
N GLU A 107 -13.85 -2.27 -33.59
CA GLU A 107 -12.54 -2.25 -32.93
C GLU A 107 -11.65 -1.06 -33.37
N PRO A 108 -11.55 -0.70 -34.68
CA PRO A 108 -10.78 0.48 -35.10
C PRO A 108 -11.34 1.80 -34.58
N GLU A 109 -12.66 1.92 -34.50
CA GLU A 109 -13.32 3.12 -33.97
C GLU A 109 -13.05 3.27 -32.48
N LEU A 110 -13.19 2.18 -31.72
CA LEU A 110 -12.87 2.13 -30.29
C LEU A 110 -11.40 2.53 -30.05
N ALA A 111 -10.47 1.95 -30.83
CA ALA A 111 -9.03 2.26 -30.72
C ALA A 111 -8.72 3.74 -30.95
N ASN A 112 -9.37 4.38 -31.94
CA ASN A 112 -9.20 5.80 -32.21
C ASN A 112 -9.79 6.69 -31.11
N ARG A 113 -11.01 6.42 -30.65
CA ARG A 113 -11.64 7.17 -29.55
C ARG A 113 -10.86 7.01 -28.25
N TYR A 114 -10.38 5.81 -27.96
CA TYR A 114 -9.51 5.55 -26.82
C TYR A 114 -8.24 6.37 -26.88
N ALA A 115 -7.54 6.40 -28.01
CA ALA A 115 -6.32 7.18 -28.20
C ALA A 115 -6.56 8.68 -28.01
N GLN A 116 -7.68 9.21 -28.50
CA GLN A 116 -8.07 10.62 -28.29
C GLN A 116 -8.34 10.92 -26.81
N ALA A 117 -9.12 10.08 -26.14
CA ALA A 117 -9.43 10.25 -24.72
C ALA A 117 -8.17 10.10 -23.83
N ALA A 118 -7.31 9.15 -24.13
CA ALA A 118 -6.02 8.96 -23.44
C ALA A 118 -5.13 10.18 -23.64
N GLY A 119 -5.03 10.73 -24.86
CA GLY A 119 -4.28 11.93 -25.16
C GLY A 119 -4.75 13.18 -24.43
N ALA A 120 -6.02 13.25 -24.10
CA ALA A 120 -6.58 14.35 -23.30
C ALA A 120 -6.34 14.15 -21.78
N LEU A 121 -6.39 12.90 -21.29
CA LEU A 121 -6.32 12.59 -19.85
C LEU A 121 -4.89 12.46 -19.33
N TYR A 122 -4.00 11.77 -20.04
CA TYR A 122 -2.68 11.45 -19.50
C TYR A 122 -1.80 12.66 -19.20
N PRO A 123 -1.81 13.76 -19.97
CA PRO A 123 -1.05 14.96 -19.61
C PRO A 123 -1.48 15.59 -18.28
N LEU A 124 -2.71 15.31 -17.81
CA LEU A 124 -3.20 15.84 -16.54
C LEU A 124 -2.66 15.05 -15.33
N VAL A 125 -2.11 13.85 -15.56
CA VAL A 125 -1.68 12.95 -14.48
C VAL A 125 -0.37 13.38 -13.86
N SER A 126 0.60 13.88 -14.65
CA SER A 126 1.91 14.27 -14.13
C SER A 126 1.83 15.35 -13.04
N PRO A 127 1.12 16.48 -13.24
CA PRO A 127 0.98 17.48 -12.18
C PRO A 127 0.26 16.94 -10.93
N LEU A 128 -0.69 16.02 -11.11
CA LEU A 128 -1.38 15.37 -10.00
C LEU A 128 -0.42 14.50 -9.20
N LEU A 129 0.40 13.67 -9.87
CA LEU A 129 1.40 12.81 -9.22
C LEU A 129 2.42 13.63 -8.44
N GLU A 130 2.93 14.72 -9.01
CA GLU A 130 3.86 15.64 -8.34
C GLU A 130 3.23 16.24 -7.08
N SER A 131 2.01 16.73 -7.19
CA SER A 131 1.27 17.32 -6.05
C SER A 131 1.03 16.32 -4.94
N VAL A 132 0.54 15.12 -5.27
CA VAL A 132 0.27 14.05 -4.29
C VAL A 132 1.56 13.60 -3.62
N LEU A 133 2.65 13.40 -4.40
CA LEU A 133 3.95 13.03 -3.85
C LEU A 133 4.49 14.09 -2.89
N ALA A 134 4.40 15.38 -3.25
CA ALA A 134 4.84 16.48 -2.39
C ALA A 134 4.06 16.54 -1.07
N LEU A 135 2.74 16.29 -1.10
CA LEU A 135 1.92 16.22 0.10
C LEU A 135 2.32 15.03 1.00
N HIS A 136 2.54 13.85 0.42
CA HIS A 136 3.00 12.68 1.17
C HIS A 136 4.38 12.89 1.78
N LEU A 137 5.33 13.49 1.05
CA LEU A 137 6.66 13.84 1.57
C LEU A 137 6.57 14.84 2.72
N LYS A 138 5.74 15.87 2.61
CA LYS A 138 5.50 16.84 3.68
C LYS A 138 5.01 16.13 4.96
N HIS A 139 4.00 15.27 4.85
CA HIS A 139 3.47 14.52 6.00
C HIS A 139 4.51 13.55 6.59
N ALA A 140 5.24 12.83 5.74
CA ALA A 140 6.29 11.91 6.18
C ALA A 140 7.41 12.65 6.94
N THR A 141 7.84 13.82 6.46
CA THR A 141 8.88 14.64 7.11
C THR A 141 8.40 15.17 8.46
N GLN A 142 7.18 15.66 8.55
CA GLN A 142 6.60 16.16 9.81
C GLN A 142 6.53 15.06 10.87
N SER A 143 6.13 13.83 10.50
CA SER A 143 6.11 12.69 11.42
C SER A 143 7.50 12.22 11.86
N THR A 144 8.52 12.42 11.01
CA THR A 144 9.91 12.02 11.32
C THR A 144 10.56 12.96 12.32
N VAL A 145 10.32 14.26 12.23
CA VAL A 145 10.89 15.26 13.17
C VAL A 145 10.39 15.01 14.61
N VAL A 146 9.13 14.65 14.79
CA VAL A 146 8.58 14.31 16.11
C VAL A 146 9.24 13.04 16.66
N SER A 147 9.52 12.04 15.84
CA SER A 147 10.18 10.79 16.26
C SER A 147 11.67 10.95 16.60
N GLU A 148 12.39 11.92 16.05
CA GLU A 148 13.83 12.11 16.35
C GLU A 148 14.07 12.68 17.74
N LEU A 149 13.16 13.46 18.28
CA LEU A 149 13.21 13.91 19.68
C LEU A 149 13.03 12.77 20.69
N GLU A 150 12.42 11.65 20.27
CA GLU A 150 12.21 10.45 21.10
C GLU A 150 13.36 9.42 21.00
N ARG A 151 14.28 9.54 20.02
CA ARG A 151 15.31 8.54 19.70
C ARG A 151 16.59 8.55 20.55
N SER A 152 16.70 9.37 21.58
CA SER A 152 17.89 9.40 22.47
C SER A 152 18.07 8.16 23.35
N GLY A 153 17.37 7.06 23.10
CA GLY A 153 17.30 5.85 23.93
C GLY A 153 17.82 4.54 23.31
N GLY A 154 18.84 4.55 22.43
CA GLY A 154 19.68 3.35 22.19
C GLY A 154 19.03 2.14 21.49
N LYS A 155 18.14 2.32 20.52
CA LYS A 155 17.50 1.23 19.75
C LYS A 155 18.22 0.94 18.42
N LEU A 156 18.06 -0.28 17.89
CA LEU A 156 18.68 -0.75 16.63
C LEU A 156 18.49 0.25 15.49
N PRO A 157 19.51 0.53 14.66
CA PRO A 157 19.37 1.43 13.52
C PRO A 157 18.23 1.00 12.61
N GLY A 158 17.25 1.91 12.40
CA GLY A 158 16.12 1.72 11.48
C GLY A 158 14.87 1.04 12.04
N SER A 159 14.91 0.33 13.17
CA SER A 159 13.70 -0.22 13.79
C SER A 159 12.95 0.85 14.60
N ARG A 160 11.63 0.85 14.54
CA ARG A 160 10.76 1.75 15.31
C ARG A 160 9.71 0.95 16.05
N GLU A 161 9.34 1.44 17.24
CA GLU A 161 8.16 0.91 17.90
C GLU A 161 6.91 1.36 17.15
N VAL A 162 6.07 0.40 16.84
CA VAL A 162 4.86 0.64 16.08
C VAL A 162 3.75 -0.29 16.56
N THR A 163 2.56 0.22 16.62
CA THR A 163 1.35 -0.58 16.76
C THR A 163 0.80 -0.87 15.38
N VAL A 164 0.51 -2.14 15.10
CA VAL A 164 -0.03 -2.61 13.83
C VAL A 164 -1.37 -3.27 14.09
N CYS A 165 -2.36 -2.97 13.25
CA CYS A 165 -3.66 -3.62 13.24
C CYS A 165 -3.95 -4.17 11.85
N PHE A 166 -4.47 -5.39 11.79
CA PHE A 166 -5.17 -5.93 10.63
C PHE A 166 -6.66 -5.98 10.93
N ALA A 167 -7.47 -5.57 9.97
CA ALA A 167 -8.92 -5.74 9.97
C ALA A 167 -9.31 -6.51 8.70
N ASP A 168 -10.12 -7.56 8.84
CA ASP A 168 -10.39 -8.57 7.81
C ASP A 168 -11.90 -8.82 7.71
N LEU A 169 -12.46 -8.88 6.50
CA LEU A 169 -13.86 -9.15 6.26
C LEU A 169 -14.19 -10.63 6.57
N VAL A 170 -15.16 -10.84 7.43
CA VAL A 170 -15.54 -12.19 7.86
C VAL A 170 -16.25 -12.92 6.72
N GLY A 171 -15.71 -14.09 6.35
CA GLY A 171 -16.34 -14.96 5.34
C GLY A 171 -16.11 -14.54 3.88
N PHE A 172 -15.28 -13.56 3.60
CA PHE A 172 -15.04 -13.06 2.25
C PHE A 172 -14.58 -14.15 1.27
N THR A 173 -13.68 -15.04 1.68
CA THR A 173 -13.24 -16.17 0.84
C THR A 173 -14.42 -17.07 0.42
N ARG A 174 -15.37 -17.33 1.33
CA ARG A 174 -16.56 -18.12 1.01
C ARG A 174 -17.51 -17.32 0.10
N LEU A 175 -17.67 -16.04 0.37
CA LEU A 175 -18.47 -15.15 -0.46
C LEU A 175 -17.98 -15.13 -1.91
N GLY A 176 -16.65 -15.25 -2.12
CA GLY A 176 -16.04 -15.36 -3.45
C GLY A 176 -16.46 -16.56 -4.28
N GLU A 177 -17.01 -17.60 -3.68
CA GLU A 177 -17.59 -18.74 -4.38
C GLU A 177 -19.09 -18.54 -4.72
N GLU A 178 -19.72 -17.55 -4.08
CA GLU A 178 -21.19 -17.36 -4.13
C GLU A 178 -21.60 -16.13 -4.97
N VAL A 179 -20.74 -15.09 -5.06
CA VAL A 179 -21.08 -13.82 -5.73
C VAL A 179 -20.18 -13.54 -6.93
N ALA A 180 -20.62 -12.62 -7.79
CA ALA A 180 -19.87 -12.20 -8.98
C ALA A 180 -18.58 -11.42 -8.60
N PRO A 181 -17.50 -11.53 -9.39
CA PRO A 181 -16.21 -10.85 -9.10
C PRO A 181 -16.31 -9.34 -8.93
N ASP A 182 -17.20 -8.68 -9.64
CA ASP A 182 -17.45 -7.24 -9.52
C ASP A 182 -18.09 -6.84 -8.19
N GLU A 183 -18.88 -7.71 -7.60
CA GLU A 183 -19.44 -7.51 -6.27
C GLU A 183 -18.36 -7.64 -5.18
N LEU A 184 -17.49 -8.64 -5.28
CA LEU A 184 -16.31 -8.75 -4.43
C LEU A 184 -15.41 -7.51 -4.52
N GLY A 185 -15.20 -7.01 -5.76
CA GLY A 185 -14.44 -5.79 -5.99
C GLY A 185 -15.06 -4.58 -5.28
N ARG A 186 -16.40 -4.44 -5.31
CA ARG A 186 -17.09 -3.36 -4.58
C ARG A 186 -16.92 -3.45 -3.07
N LEU A 187 -16.96 -4.65 -2.49
CA LEU A 187 -16.73 -4.85 -1.06
C LEU A 187 -15.29 -4.50 -0.65
N ALA A 188 -14.31 -4.88 -1.47
CA ALA A 188 -12.90 -4.54 -1.22
C ALA A 188 -12.66 -3.01 -1.30
N VAL A 189 -13.22 -2.34 -2.30
CA VAL A 189 -13.16 -0.86 -2.43
C VAL A 189 -13.85 -0.20 -1.23
N ARG A 190 -15.01 -0.70 -0.81
CA ARG A 190 -15.71 -0.16 0.34
C ARG A 190 -14.93 -0.32 1.65
N LEU A 191 -14.23 -1.44 1.84
CA LEU A 191 -13.32 -1.63 2.98
C LEU A 191 -12.18 -0.60 2.94
N GLU A 192 -11.60 -0.36 1.77
CA GLU A 192 -10.52 0.63 1.60
C GLU A 192 -10.99 2.05 1.94
N GLU A 193 -12.19 2.45 1.49
CA GLU A 193 -12.82 3.73 1.84
C GLU A 193 -13.00 3.86 3.35
N LEU A 194 -13.64 2.88 3.99
CA LEU A 194 -13.88 2.89 5.44
C LEU A 194 -12.56 2.91 6.24
N ALA A 195 -11.55 2.17 5.79
CA ALA A 195 -10.23 2.17 6.43
C ALA A 195 -9.49 3.51 6.22
N GLY A 196 -9.66 4.14 5.06
CA GLY A 196 -9.15 5.48 4.78
C GLY A 196 -9.78 6.55 5.67
N ASP A 197 -11.11 6.51 5.84
CA ASP A 197 -11.86 7.46 6.65
C ASP A 197 -11.46 7.46 8.13
N VAL A 198 -11.02 6.32 8.67
CA VAL A 198 -10.57 6.22 10.07
C VAL A 198 -9.07 6.45 10.24
N ALA A 199 -8.30 6.47 9.16
CA ALA A 199 -6.85 6.61 9.17
C ALA A 199 -6.40 8.08 9.26
N GLU A 200 -6.76 8.75 10.34
CA GLU A 200 -6.31 10.10 10.65
C GLU A 200 -4.92 10.08 11.33
N PRO A 201 -4.02 11.04 11.02
CA PRO A 201 -2.73 11.10 11.70
C PRO A 201 -2.85 11.09 13.22
N PRO A 202 -2.04 10.29 13.95
CA PRO A 202 -0.84 9.57 13.51
C PRO A 202 -1.10 8.17 12.92
N VAL A 203 -2.35 7.73 12.76
CA VAL A 203 -2.72 6.45 12.16
C VAL A 203 -2.59 6.55 10.64
N ARG A 204 -2.05 5.50 10.02
CA ARG A 204 -1.92 5.38 8.58
C ARG A 204 -2.54 4.09 8.09
N LEU A 205 -3.33 4.16 7.03
CA LEU A 205 -3.62 3.00 6.20
C LEU A 205 -2.35 2.66 5.42
N VAL A 206 -1.75 1.52 5.73
CA VAL A 206 -0.51 1.06 5.10
C VAL A 206 -0.81 0.44 3.74
N LYS A 207 -1.80 -0.43 3.71
CA LYS A 207 -2.26 -1.14 2.49
C LYS A 207 -3.58 -1.85 2.73
N THR A 208 -4.25 -2.17 1.64
CA THR A 208 -5.30 -3.19 1.58
C THR A 208 -4.78 -4.42 0.83
N ILE A 209 -5.21 -5.61 1.22
CA ILE A 209 -4.83 -6.89 0.61
C ILE A 209 -6.10 -7.72 0.48
N GLY A 210 -6.78 -7.59 -0.66
CA GLY A 210 -8.07 -8.23 -0.87
C GLY A 210 -9.11 -7.75 0.15
N ASP A 211 -9.45 -8.61 1.10
CA ASP A 211 -10.44 -8.42 2.15
C ASP A 211 -9.87 -7.92 3.48
N ALA A 212 -8.59 -7.55 3.52
CA ALA A 212 -7.93 -7.09 4.72
C ALA A 212 -7.32 -5.68 4.56
N ALA A 213 -7.47 -4.84 5.58
CA ALA A 213 -6.80 -3.55 5.72
C ALA A 213 -5.73 -3.61 6.80
N MET A 214 -4.55 -3.05 6.54
CA MET A 214 -3.47 -2.90 7.50
C MET A 214 -3.34 -1.44 7.92
N LEU A 215 -3.56 -1.16 9.19
CA LEU A 215 -3.32 0.13 9.82
C LEU A 215 -2.04 0.09 10.67
N ALA A 216 -1.34 1.20 10.77
CA ALA A 216 -0.18 1.34 11.64
C ALA A 216 -0.12 2.74 12.27
N SER A 217 0.39 2.81 13.52
CA SER A 217 0.61 4.07 14.23
C SER A 217 1.79 3.93 15.21
N PRO A 218 2.62 4.97 15.38
CA PRO A 218 3.60 5.01 16.46
C PRO A 218 2.96 5.12 17.84
N GLN A 219 1.68 5.49 17.90
CA GLN A 219 0.91 5.67 19.13
C GLN A 219 -0.18 4.59 19.24
N PRO A 220 -0.19 3.78 20.32
CA PRO A 220 -1.14 2.69 20.50
C PRO A 220 -2.60 3.13 20.56
N GLU A 221 -2.89 4.16 21.33
CA GLU A 221 -4.27 4.60 21.60
C GLU A 221 -5.00 5.11 20.35
N PRO A 222 -4.43 6.00 19.50
CA PRO A 222 -5.03 6.37 18.22
C PRO A 222 -5.32 5.19 17.31
N LEU A 223 -4.42 4.16 17.29
CA LEU A 223 -4.66 2.97 16.46
C LEU A 223 -5.84 2.14 16.97
N LEU A 224 -5.94 1.94 18.29
CA LEU A 224 -7.08 1.20 18.86
C LEU A 224 -8.40 1.91 18.58
N ASN A 225 -8.41 3.26 18.70
CA ASN A 225 -9.59 4.06 18.39
C ASN A 225 -9.98 3.95 16.91
N ALA A 226 -9.01 4.01 15.99
CA ALA A 226 -9.25 3.85 14.56
C ALA A 226 -9.78 2.44 14.23
N ALA A 227 -9.19 1.40 14.82
CA ALA A 227 -9.62 0.02 14.62
C ALA A 227 -11.05 -0.24 15.12
N LEU A 228 -11.42 0.31 16.28
CA LEU A 228 -12.79 0.23 16.80
C LEU A 228 -13.78 1.02 15.95
N ARG A 229 -13.40 2.25 15.51
CA ARG A 229 -14.23 3.04 14.58
C ARG A 229 -14.44 2.30 13.25
N LEU A 230 -13.43 1.61 12.74
CA LEU A 230 -13.53 0.83 11.51
C LEU A 230 -14.51 -0.33 11.64
N ILE A 231 -14.48 -1.04 12.77
CA ILE A 231 -15.46 -2.10 13.08
C ILE A 231 -16.87 -1.53 13.15
N ASP A 232 -17.06 -0.44 13.92
CA ASP A 232 -18.36 0.22 14.06
C ASP A 232 -18.90 0.70 12.69
N ALA A 233 -18.03 1.27 11.83
CA ALA A 233 -18.38 1.73 10.50
C ALA A 233 -18.79 0.58 9.57
N ALA A 234 -18.10 -0.57 9.67
CA ALA A 234 -18.47 -1.77 8.92
C ALA A 234 -19.80 -2.36 9.39
N ASP A 235 -20.03 -2.42 10.70
CA ASP A 235 -21.31 -2.89 11.26
C ASP A 235 -22.48 -1.94 10.90
N ALA A 236 -22.21 -0.64 10.70
CA ALA A 236 -23.18 0.34 10.24
C ALA A 236 -23.39 0.39 8.72
N ALA A 237 -22.53 -0.26 7.92
CA ALA A 237 -22.59 -0.20 6.46
C ALA A 237 -23.77 -0.99 5.84
N GLY A 238 -24.52 -1.74 6.64
CA GLY A 238 -25.72 -2.48 6.24
C GLY A 238 -25.51 -4.00 6.21
N GLU A 239 -26.61 -4.73 6.03
CA GLU A 239 -26.61 -6.20 6.08
C GLU A 239 -25.81 -6.85 4.94
N ASP A 240 -25.68 -6.16 3.81
CA ASP A 240 -24.92 -6.64 2.65
C ASP A 240 -23.40 -6.47 2.79
N PHE A 241 -22.93 -5.73 3.82
CA PHE A 241 -21.51 -5.57 4.07
C PHE A 241 -21.04 -6.54 5.16
N PRO A 242 -20.01 -7.39 4.90
CA PRO A 242 -19.53 -8.35 5.89
C PRO A 242 -18.98 -7.67 7.14
N GLN A 243 -19.22 -8.28 8.30
CA GLN A 243 -18.63 -7.86 9.55
C GLN A 243 -17.09 -7.90 9.48
N LEU A 244 -16.44 -7.02 10.21
CA LEU A 244 -14.98 -7.04 10.37
C LEU A 244 -14.57 -7.79 11.64
N ARG A 245 -13.41 -8.41 11.56
CA ARG A 245 -12.64 -8.88 12.72
C ARG A 245 -11.29 -8.22 12.69
N ALA A 246 -10.77 -7.82 13.84
CA ALA A 246 -9.51 -7.11 13.92
C ALA A 246 -8.58 -7.68 14.99
N GLY A 247 -7.28 -7.56 14.73
CA GLY A 247 -6.22 -7.94 15.65
C GLY A 247 -5.08 -6.92 15.62
N ALA A 248 -4.62 -6.50 16.79
CA ALA A 248 -3.54 -5.54 16.88
C ALA A 248 -2.43 -6.00 17.82
N ALA A 249 -1.20 -5.54 17.54
CA ALA A 249 0.00 -5.82 18.31
C ALA A 249 0.98 -4.64 18.28
N LEU A 250 1.71 -4.48 19.39
CA LEU A 250 2.77 -3.47 19.58
C LEU A 250 4.14 -4.14 19.47
N GLY A 251 5.14 -3.42 19.01
CA GLY A 251 6.53 -3.86 19.07
C GLY A 251 7.46 -3.19 18.07
N GLN A 252 8.71 -3.64 18.06
CA GLN A 252 9.71 -3.14 17.12
C GLN A 252 9.48 -3.70 15.72
N ALA A 253 9.41 -2.82 14.72
CA ALA A 253 9.33 -3.18 13.32
C ALA A 253 10.20 -2.26 12.46
N LEU A 254 10.63 -2.78 11.32
CA LEU A 254 11.44 -2.07 10.34
C LEU A 254 10.52 -1.53 9.23
N PRO A 255 10.43 -0.20 9.03
CA PRO A 255 9.79 0.35 7.85
C PRO A 255 10.69 0.11 6.62
N ARG A 256 10.14 -0.46 5.57
CA ARG A 256 10.86 -0.66 4.30
C ARG A 256 9.86 -0.59 3.14
N ALA A 257 10.16 0.21 2.15
CA ALA A 257 9.37 0.31 0.92
C ALA A 257 7.86 0.62 1.16
N GLY A 258 7.56 1.49 2.14
CA GLY A 258 6.18 1.86 2.49
C GLY A 258 5.44 0.84 3.37
N ASP A 259 6.06 -0.32 3.65
CA ASP A 259 5.51 -1.39 4.47
C ASP A 259 6.26 -1.55 5.80
N TRP A 260 5.76 -2.41 6.69
CA TRP A 260 6.37 -2.73 7.97
C TRP A 260 6.75 -4.21 8.04
N PHE A 261 7.93 -4.49 8.59
CA PHE A 261 8.44 -5.85 8.76
C PHE A 261 8.85 -6.08 10.21
N GLY A 262 8.36 -7.13 10.81
CA GLY A 262 8.73 -7.49 12.17
C GLY A 262 7.67 -8.31 12.90
N ARG A 263 7.97 -8.62 14.16
CA ARG A 263 7.11 -9.43 15.02
C ARG A 263 5.68 -8.87 15.14
N PRO A 264 5.45 -7.55 15.37
CA PRO A 264 4.10 -7.02 15.56
C PRO A 264 3.22 -7.21 14.33
N VAL A 265 3.77 -7.10 13.11
CA VAL A 265 3.02 -7.33 11.85
C VAL A 265 2.50 -8.77 11.79
N ASN A 266 3.41 -9.74 12.01
CA ASN A 266 3.04 -11.14 11.99
C ASN A 266 2.06 -11.48 13.12
N LEU A 267 2.27 -10.92 14.31
CA LEU A 267 1.43 -11.18 15.47
C LEU A 267 0.02 -10.61 15.27
N ALA A 268 -0.12 -9.36 14.83
CA ALA A 268 -1.40 -8.73 14.54
C ALA A 268 -2.21 -9.54 13.52
N SER A 269 -1.60 -9.94 12.40
CA SER A 269 -2.25 -10.80 11.40
C SER A 269 -2.75 -12.14 12.00
N ARG A 270 -1.98 -12.77 12.87
CA ARG A 270 -2.38 -14.04 13.52
C ARG A 270 -3.47 -13.85 14.57
N ILE A 271 -3.48 -12.71 15.26
CA ILE A 271 -4.53 -12.33 16.20
C ILE A 271 -5.85 -12.09 15.43
N THR A 272 -5.80 -11.38 14.31
CA THR A 272 -6.97 -11.16 13.44
C THR A 272 -7.63 -12.46 13.03
N ALA A 273 -6.83 -13.46 12.63
CA ALA A 273 -7.34 -14.76 12.19
C ALA A 273 -8.14 -15.53 13.28
N VAL A 274 -7.91 -15.23 14.56
CA VAL A 274 -8.63 -15.89 15.69
C VAL A 274 -9.66 -14.96 16.35
N ALA A 275 -9.78 -13.73 15.89
CA ALA A 275 -10.78 -12.79 16.36
C ALA A 275 -12.18 -13.18 15.87
N ARG A 276 -13.19 -12.91 16.71
CA ARG A 276 -14.60 -13.09 16.34
C ARG A 276 -15.08 -11.90 15.50
N PRO A 277 -16.16 -12.07 14.73
CA PRO A 277 -16.82 -10.96 14.06
C PRO A 277 -17.08 -9.80 15.03
N SER A 278 -17.02 -8.57 14.53
CA SER A 278 -17.22 -7.31 15.27
C SER A 278 -16.40 -7.24 16.55
N SER A 279 -15.13 -7.69 16.49
CA SER A 279 -14.25 -7.62 17.67
C SER A 279 -12.79 -7.26 17.32
N LEU A 280 -12.20 -6.46 18.20
CA LEU A 280 -10.77 -6.16 18.22
C LEU A 280 -10.10 -6.98 19.32
N LEU A 281 -9.15 -7.82 18.95
CA LEU A 281 -8.27 -8.53 19.88
C LEU A 281 -6.87 -7.90 19.88
N VAL A 282 -6.27 -7.84 21.07
CA VAL A 282 -4.89 -7.36 21.26
C VAL A 282 -4.12 -8.32 22.17
N GLU A 283 -2.80 -8.32 22.05
CA GLU A 283 -1.93 -9.02 22.99
C GLU A 283 -1.68 -8.19 24.27
N ARG A 284 -1.02 -8.80 25.27
CA ARG A 284 -0.82 -8.20 26.59
C ARG A 284 -0.04 -6.88 26.54
N GLU A 285 1.05 -6.84 25.79
CA GLU A 285 1.95 -5.68 25.72
C GLU A 285 1.22 -4.43 25.22
N LEU A 286 0.41 -4.57 24.17
CA LEU A 286 -0.43 -3.48 23.67
C LEU A 286 -1.50 -3.07 24.68
N ARG A 287 -2.16 -4.04 25.35
CA ARG A 287 -3.12 -3.71 26.40
C ARG A 287 -2.50 -2.88 27.53
N GLU A 288 -1.30 -3.26 27.98
CA GLU A 288 -0.60 -2.60 29.09
C GLU A 288 -0.01 -1.23 28.71
N SER A 289 0.16 -0.94 27.41
CA SER A 289 0.66 0.34 26.90
C SER A 289 -0.42 1.43 26.76
N VAL A 290 -1.69 1.11 27.02
CA VAL A 290 -2.82 2.02 26.81
C VAL A 290 -3.57 2.25 28.13
N GLU A 291 -3.70 3.54 28.52
CA GLU A 291 -4.38 3.98 29.74
C GLU A 291 -5.79 4.54 29.47
N GLY A 292 -6.23 4.60 28.21
CA GLY A 292 -7.51 5.20 27.81
C GLY A 292 -8.76 4.46 28.32
N PRO A 293 -9.96 5.02 28.11
CA PRO A 293 -11.23 4.49 28.61
C PRO A 293 -11.70 3.27 27.80
N TYR A 294 -10.99 2.16 27.95
CA TYR A 294 -11.30 0.89 27.30
C TYR A 294 -11.81 -0.13 28.32
N ARG A 295 -12.85 -0.85 27.95
CA ARG A 295 -13.28 -2.05 28.66
C ARG A 295 -12.56 -3.26 28.09
N TRP A 296 -11.78 -3.92 28.93
CA TRP A 296 -11.01 -5.10 28.56
C TRP A 296 -11.69 -6.37 29.06
N SER A 297 -11.71 -7.39 28.21
CA SER A 297 -12.11 -8.74 28.63
C SER A 297 -11.08 -9.74 28.14
N PHE A 298 -10.70 -10.69 29.02
CA PHE A 298 -9.76 -11.75 28.67
C PHE A 298 -10.40 -12.69 27.65
N ALA A 299 -9.74 -12.83 26.49
CA ALA A 299 -10.20 -13.67 25.38
C ALA A 299 -9.54 -15.07 25.35
N GLY A 300 -8.76 -15.37 26.39
CA GLY A 300 -8.03 -16.62 26.55
C GLY A 300 -6.62 -16.57 25.99
N GLU A 301 -5.88 -17.66 26.22
CA GLU A 301 -4.56 -17.86 25.62
C GLU A 301 -4.71 -18.65 24.32
N ARG A 302 -3.98 -18.24 23.28
CA ARG A 302 -4.01 -18.86 21.96
C ARG A 302 -2.62 -19.25 21.48
N ARG A 303 -2.47 -20.46 20.96
CA ARG A 303 -1.30 -20.84 20.16
C ARG A 303 -1.50 -20.33 18.73
N LEU A 304 -0.71 -19.36 18.34
CA LEU A 304 -0.78 -18.73 17.03
C LEU A 304 0.28 -19.32 16.09
N LYS A 305 -0.11 -19.61 14.85
CA LYS A 305 0.81 -20.24 13.87
C LYS A 305 2.06 -19.39 13.66
N GLY A 306 3.26 -19.97 13.88
CA GLY A 306 4.54 -19.29 13.72
C GLY A 306 4.95 -18.38 14.88
N ILE A 307 4.17 -18.32 15.97
CA ILE A 307 4.50 -17.58 17.19
C ILE A 307 4.86 -18.57 18.30
N ARG A 308 5.97 -18.32 18.99
CA ARG A 308 6.39 -19.18 20.12
C ARG A 308 5.50 -18.98 21.33
N GLY A 309 5.08 -20.10 21.93
CA GLY A 309 4.27 -20.09 23.14
C GLY A 309 2.79 -19.81 22.91
N ALA A 310 2.03 -19.72 23.99
CA ALA A 310 0.66 -19.26 23.99
C ALA A 310 0.66 -17.74 24.23
N VAL A 311 -0.18 -17.03 23.49
CA VAL A 311 -0.32 -15.57 23.57
C VAL A 311 -1.62 -15.27 24.31
N PRO A 312 -1.58 -14.58 25.47
CA PRO A 312 -2.77 -14.10 26.14
C PRO A 312 -3.38 -12.94 25.35
N LEU A 313 -4.65 -13.11 24.99
CA LEU A 313 -5.40 -12.15 24.19
C LEU A 313 -6.49 -11.46 25.00
N PHE A 314 -6.71 -10.20 24.69
CA PHE A 314 -7.71 -9.35 25.32
C PHE A 314 -8.58 -8.71 24.24
N ARG A 315 -9.89 -8.66 24.49
CA ARG A 315 -10.81 -7.91 23.64
C ARG A 315 -10.91 -6.49 24.15
N ALA A 316 -10.70 -5.53 23.25
CA ALA A 316 -10.91 -4.12 23.47
C ALA A 316 -12.34 -3.72 23.09
N ARG A 317 -12.96 -2.84 23.88
CA ARG A 317 -14.22 -2.15 23.60
C ARG A 317 -14.12 -0.73 24.14
N ARG A 318 -14.84 0.22 23.54
CA ARG A 318 -15.01 1.54 24.16
C ARG A 318 -15.86 1.44 25.42
N GLU A 319 -15.60 2.31 26.38
CA GLU A 319 -16.32 2.32 27.64
C GLU A 319 -17.79 2.73 27.46
N ASP A 320 -18.07 3.59 26.47
CA ASP A 320 -19.42 4.13 26.20
C ASP A 320 -20.30 3.22 25.32
N ALA A 321 -19.81 2.09 24.85
CA ALA A 321 -20.64 1.13 24.14
C ALA A 321 -21.57 0.43 25.15
N ALA A 322 -22.83 0.85 25.19
CA ALA A 322 -23.88 0.16 25.97
C ALA A 322 -23.91 -1.33 25.60
N PRO A 323 -24.12 -2.22 26.54
CA PRO A 323 -24.22 -3.65 26.24
C PRO A 323 -25.44 -3.90 25.35
N THR A 324 -25.20 -4.34 24.13
CA THR A 324 -26.21 -4.96 23.27
C THR A 324 -26.43 -6.40 23.67
#